data_6c7eccc50d5ecf7e89394fc907e6a76f
#
_entry.id   6c7eccc50d5ecf7e89394fc907e6a76f
#
_cell.length_a   1.000
_cell.length_b   1.000
_cell.length_c   1.000
_cell.angle_alpha   90.00
_cell.angle_beta   90.00
_cell.angle_gamma   90.00
#
_symmetry.space_group_name_H-M   'P 1'
#
loop_
_entity.id
_entity.type
_entity.pdbx_description
1 polymer ?
#
loop_
_entity_poly.entity_id
_entity_poly.type
_entity_poly.pdbx_seq_one_letter_code
_entity_poly.pdbx_strand_id
1 'polypeptide(L)'
;CLVLSAAAAPLLNKRKQLEAQTFWANRDFDWFEANIPFFECPDAEINTTYYYRWELVTRHICYGSPNSGYSFTEFANRPFWSGAYGGIACPSGHQIYEIRWLKDPEFARDFLHYWFRTPGAQPRNYSSWLADCAVAVDHIHPNKTFLIDLLPDLEKHHEAWRARHWVDEMGMFWQSGHDDGMEFNINSRQTKDILRGDRAFRPTFNSYMWADAKALEQISKLAGDPAKAERYRKRAAALKSVVQEKLWDPKRQFFFPMSSREEIDKEGNVVKAHTLTYQSGKFAGSPHGRELHGYVPWAFNLPDSGKEAAWKFLMDPEYFKAPFGPSTTERNDPMFLLQPGCCWWSGQSWPFATTQTLKAMANVLHNYPQEHISRIDYA
;
A
#
# COMPACT_ATOMS: atom_id res chain seq x y z
N CYS A 1 6.94 35.03 47.21
CA CYS A 1 7.11 35.22 45.76
C CYS A 1 6.48 34.06 45.03
N LEU A 2 5.30 34.24 44.48
CA LEU A 2 4.71 33.31 43.50
C LEU A 2 5.39 33.54 42.16
N VAL A 3 6.22 32.59 41.75
CA VAL A 3 6.73 32.56 40.36
C VAL A 3 5.65 31.97 39.53
N LEU A 4 4.83 32.81 38.91
CA LEU A 4 3.97 32.41 37.80
C LEU A 4 4.90 32.02 36.64
N SER A 5 5.12 30.73 36.40
CA SER A 5 5.72 30.25 35.18
C SER A 5 4.72 30.58 34.06
N ALA A 6 4.98 31.61 33.27
CA ALA A 6 4.28 31.81 32.02
C ALA A 6 4.52 30.57 31.16
N ALA A 7 3.50 29.77 30.95
CA ALA A 7 3.55 28.71 29.95
C ALA A 7 3.93 29.37 28.60
N ALA A 8 5.01 28.92 28.00
CA ALA A 8 5.39 29.40 26.69
C ALA A 8 4.18 29.23 25.74
N ALA A 9 3.86 30.28 24.99
CA ALA A 9 2.80 30.19 23.99
C ALA A 9 3.09 29.01 23.05
N PRO A 10 2.09 28.23 22.68
CA PRO A 10 2.31 27.11 21.76
C PRO A 10 2.89 27.63 20.46
N LEU A 11 3.95 26.95 19.96
CA LEU A 11 4.66 27.32 18.74
C LEU A 11 3.75 27.38 17.51
N LEU A 12 2.62 26.66 17.53
CA LEU A 12 1.65 26.58 16.45
C LEU A 12 0.24 26.84 17.00
N ASN A 13 -0.47 27.78 16.36
CA ASN A 13 -1.87 28.08 16.68
C ASN A 13 -2.76 27.15 15.84
N LYS A 14 -3.28 26.09 16.45
CA LYS A 14 -4.10 25.06 15.79
C LYS A 14 -5.34 25.63 15.13
N ARG A 15 -6.13 26.43 15.86
CA ARG A 15 -7.37 27.03 15.36
C ARG A 15 -7.09 27.90 14.12
N LYS A 16 -6.05 28.72 14.16
CA LYS A 16 -5.64 29.55 13.03
C LYS A 16 -5.28 28.72 11.79
N GLN A 17 -4.62 27.57 11.96
CA GLN A 17 -4.30 26.68 10.84
C GLN A 17 -5.55 26.09 10.18
N LEU A 18 -6.55 25.72 10.97
CA LEU A 18 -7.83 25.21 10.46
C LEU A 18 -8.61 26.30 9.75
N GLU A 19 -8.76 27.47 10.37
CA GLU A 19 -9.51 28.61 9.83
C GLU A 19 -8.89 29.22 8.57
N ALA A 20 -7.59 29.04 8.37
CA ALA A 20 -6.89 29.46 7.15
C ALA A 20 -7.30 28.66 5.90
N GLN A 21 -7.91 27.49 6.06
CA GLN A 21 -8.32 26.64 4.95
C GLN A 21 -9.79 26.84 4.62
N THR A 22 -10.16 26.78 3.33
CA THR A 22 -11.50 27.09 2.84
C THR A 22 -12.31 25.87 2.40
N PHE A 23 -11.72 24.69 2.37
CA PHE A 23 -12.32 23.47 1.80
C PHE A 23 -13.17 22.66 2.79
N TRP A 24 -13.22 23.03 4.08
CA TRP A 24 -13.90 22.25 5.10
C TRP A 24 -15.40 22.08 4.83
N ALA A 25 -15.86 20.84 4.66
CA ALA A 25 -17.26 20.46 4.78
C ALA A 25 -17.61 20.14 6.25
N ASN A 26 -16.73 19.42 6.96
CA ASN A 26 -16.81 19.27 8.39
C ASN A 26 -16.12 20.47 9.07
N ARG A 27 -16.86 21.23 9.89
CA ARG A 27 -16.36 22.39 10.63
C ARG A 27 -16.30 22.15 12.14
N ASP A 28 -16.32 20.94 12.59
CA ASP A 28 -16.06 20.59 13.99
C ASP A 28 -14.58 20.76 14.30
N PHE A 29 -14.13 22.01 14.37
CA PHE A 29 -12.75 22.36 14.62
C PHE A 29 -12.26 21.91 16.00
N ASP A 30 -13.15 21.76 16.97
CA ASP A 30 -12.81 21.24 18.29
C ASP A 30 -12.40 19.76 18.19
N TRP A 31 -13.12 18.98 17.38
CA TRP A 31 -12.74 17.62 17.08
C TRP A 31 -11.38 17.55 16.35
N PHE A 32 -11.14 18.37 15.35
CA PHE A 32 -9.84 18.40 14.65
C PHE A 32 -8.70 18.77 15.59
N GLU A 33 -8.87 19.80 16.46
CA GLU A 33 -7.84 20.19 17.44
C GLU A 33 -7.52 19.07 18.44
N ALA A 34 -8.54 18.30 18.81
CA ALA A 34 -8.38 17.16 19.71
C ALA A 34 -7.71 15.96 19.04
N ASN A 35 -8.01 15.67 17.78
CA ASN A 35 -7.72 14.38 17.17
C ASN A 35 -6.58 14.37 16.15
N ILE A 36 -6.40 15.41 15.32
CA ILE A 36 -5.36 15.36 14.30
C ILE A 36 -3.99 15.82 14.82
N PRO A 37 -2.88 15.33 14.27
CA PRO A 37 -1.58 15.97 14.42
C PRO A 37 -1.55 17.26 13.60
N PHE A 38 -0.90 18.30 14.12
CA PHE A 38 -0.78 19.58 13.43
C PHE A 38 0.61 19.76 12.84
N PHE A 39 0.65 20.37 11.66
CA PHE A 39 1.86 20.57 10.88
C PHE A 39 1.85 21.96 10.25
N GLU A 40 3.02 22.57 10.14
CA GLU A 40 3.24 23.82 9.44
C GLU A 40 4.62 23.80 8.77
N CYS A 41 4.69 24.24 7.53
CA CYS A 41 5.93 24.47 6.80
C CYS A 41 5.83 25.76 5.96
N PRO A 42 6.95 26.26 5.42
CA PRO A 42 6.94 27.46 4.58
C PRO A 42 6.14 27.34 3.28
N ASP A 43 5.89 26.12 2.80
CA ASP A 43 5.14 25.88 1.58
C ASP A 43 3.63 25.82 1.85
N ALA A 44 2.88 26.76 1.24
CA ALA A 44 1.46 26.88 1.44
C ALA A 44 0.65 25.73 0.80
N GLU A 45 1.12 25.15 -0.32
CA GLU A 45 0.43 24.05 -1.00
C GLU A 45 0.55 22.76 -0.20
N ILE A 46 1.72 22.49 0.39
CA ILE A 46 1.94 21.37 1.30
C ILE A 46 1.03 21.51 2.52
N ASN A 47 0.96 22.68 3.16
CA ASN A 47 0.07 22.92 4.30
C ASN A 47 -1.40 22.69 3.90
N THR A 48 -1.85 23.23 2.78
CA THR A 48 -3.21 23.07 2.29
C THR A 48 -3.52 21.58 2.02
N THR A 49 -2.64 20.88 1.33
CA THR A 49 -2.78 19.44 1.05
C THR A 49 -2.82 18.61 2.33
N TYR A 50 -1.97 18.93 3.31
CA TYR A 50 -1.95 18.25 4.60
C TYR A 50 -3.31 18.32 5.31
N TYR A 51 -3.89 19.51 5.45
CA TYR A 51 -5.19 19.66 6.11
C TYR A 51 -6.35 19.14 5.25
N TYR A 52 -6.26 19.23 3.93
CA TYR A 52 -7.23 18.62 3.03
C TYR A 52 -7.31 17.10 3.18
N ARG A 53 -6.16 16.41 3.42
CA ARG A 53 -6.16 14.99 3.72
C ARG A 53 -6.97 14.65 4.98
N TRP A 54 -6.88 15.45 6.03
CA TRP A 54 -7.68 15.26 7.24
C TRP A 54 -9.17 15.51 7.03
N GLU A 55 -9.52 16.47 6.20
CA GLU A 55 -10.91 16.65 5.76
C GLU A 55 -11.41 15.38 5.04
N LEU A 56 -10.65 14.82 4.11
CA LEU A 56 -11.01 13.57 3.44
C LEU A 56 -11.16 12.40 4.42
N VAL A 57 -10.26 12.26 5.39
CA VAL A 57 -10.38 11.23 6.43
C VAL A 57 -11.73 11.31 7.13
N THR A 58 -12.16 12.52 7.55
CA THR A 58 -13.44 12.69 8.25
C THR A 58 -14.67 12.37 7.40
N ARG A 59 -14.58 12.53 6.08
CA ARG A 59 -15.67 12.15 5.15
C ARG A 59 -15.84 10.64 5.00
N HIS A 60 -14.81 9.88 5.34
CA HIS A 60 -14.77 8.44 5.14
C HIS A 60 -14.88 7.64 6.44
N ILE A 61 -14.92 8.31 7.61
CA ILE A 61 -15.18 7.67 8.90
C ILE A 61 -16.60 7.11 8.92
N CYS A 62 -16.75 5.88 9.36
CA CYS A 62 -18.01 5.21 9.59
C CYS A 62 -18.01 4.58 10.99
N TYR A 63 -19.08 4.75 11.73
CA TYR A 63 -19.33 4.00 12.95
C TYR A 63 -20.40 2.94 12.67
N GLY A 64 -19.99 1.67 12.70
CA GLY A 64 -20.87 0.57 12.31
C GLY A 64 -21.89 0.23 13.40
N SER A 65 -21.40 -0.09 14.57
CA SER A 65 -22.18 -0.45 15.77
C SER A 65 -21.25 -0.47 16.99
N PRO A 66 -21.78 -0.55 18.24
CA PRO A 66 -20.95 -0.73 19.42
C PRO A 66 -20.03 -1.97 19.38
N ASN A 67 -20.39 -2.99 18.60
CA ASN A 67 -19.59 -4.21 18.46
C ASN A 67 -18.56 -4.15 17.33
N SER A 68 -18.81 -3.31 16.30
CA SER A 68 -17.93 -3.18 15.13
C SER A 68 -17.01 -1.97 15.20
N GLY A 69 -17.36 -0.98 16.04
CA GLY A 69 -16.60 0.24 16.20
C GLY A 69 -16.49 1.09 14.93
N TYR A 70 -15.39 1.81 14.83
CA TYR A 70 -15.06 2.63 13.67
C TYR A 70 -14.52 1.80 12.51
N SER A 71 -14.90 2.21 11.30
CA SER A 71 -14.35 1.72 10.04
C SER A 71 -14.20 2.87 9.05
N PHE A 72 -13.52 2.61 7.93
CA PHE A 72 -13.28 3.63 6.90
C PHE A 72 -13.74 3.11 5.55
N THR A 73 -14.43 3.97 4.80
CA THR A 73 -14.91 3.64 3.45
C THR A 73 -13.93 4.14 2.39
N GLU A 74 -13.90 3.50 1.23
CA GLU A 74 -13.19 4.03 0.07
C GLU A 74 -14.04 5.10 -0.65
N PHE A 75 -15.35 4.88 -0.71
CA PHE A 75 -16.30 5.79 -1.38
C PHE A 75 -17.26 6.40 -0.38
N ALA A 76 -17.54 7.69 -0.52
CA ALA A 76 -18.56 8.37 0.27
C ALA A 76 -19.96 7.76 0.03
N ASN A 77 -20.27 7.43 -1.22
CA ASN A 77 -21.46 6.65 -1.59
C ASN A 77 -21.06 5.16 -1.66
N ARG A 78 -21.42 4.39 -0.65
CA ARG A 78 -21.05 2.99 -0.52
C ARG A 78 -21.57 2.17 -1.71
N PRO A 79 -20.70 1.55 -2.51
CA PRO A 79 -21.15 0.73 -3.63
C PRO A 79 -21.76 -0.59 -3.10
N PHE A 80 -22.72 -1.14 -3.84
CA PHE A 80 -23.42 -2.37 -3.46
C PHE A 80 -22.52 -3.61 -3.29
N TRP A 81 -21.34 -3.59 -3.89
CA TRP A 81 -20.34 -4.66 -3.84
C TRP A 81 -19.33 -4.49 -2.69
N SER A 82 -19.40 -3.41 -1.91
CA SER A 82 -18.58 -3.25 -0.71
C SER A 82 -18.99 -4.20 0.41
N GLY A 83 -18.09 -4.46 1.33
CA GLY A 83 -18.37 -5.20 2.55
C GLY A 83 -19.24 -4.43 3.54
N ALA A 84 -19.40 -4.99 4.73
CA ALA A 84 -20.16 -4.36 5.81
C ALA A 84 -19.69 -2.90 6.02
N TYR A 85 -20.64 -2.02 6.24
CA TYR A 85 -20.42 -0.57 6.47
C TYR A 85 -19.60 0.14 5.37
N GLY A 86 -19.52 -0.44 4.17
CA GLY A 86 -18.81 0.15 3.04
C GLY A 86 -17.31 -0.17 2.99
N GLY A 87 -16.84 -1.11 3.80
CA GLY A 87 -15.42 -1.50 3.82
C GLY A 87 -14.99 -2.20 2.53
N ILE A 88 -13.83 -1.80 2.00
CA ILE A 88 -13.17 -2.38 0.83
C ILE A 88 -11.73 -2.64 1.20
N ALA A 89 -11.25 -3.89 1.03
CA ALA A 89 -9.94 -4.29 1.50
C ALA A 89 -8.78 -3.64 0.75
N CYS A 90 -8.98 -3.22 -0.51
CA CYS A 90 -7.96 -2.60 -1.35
C CYS A 90 -7.24 -1.42 -0.66
N PRO A 91 -7.92 -0.34 -0.22
CA PRO A 91 -7.27 0.80 0.40
C PRO A 91 -6.96 0.62 1.90
N SER A 92 -7.37 -0.49 2.52
CA SER A 92 -7.34 -0.66 3.99
C SER A 92 -5.97 -0.38 4.60
N GLY A 93 -4.90 -0.84 3.96
CA GLY A 93 -3.54 -0.60 4.44
C GLY A 93 -3.15 0.87 4.43
N HIS A 94 -3.53 1.61 3.39
CA HIS A 94 -3.31 3.06 3.31
C HIS A 94 -4.13 3.81 4.36
N GLN A 95 -5.40 3.45 4.50
CA GLN A 95 -6.30 4.06 5.47
C GLN A 95 -5.78 3.88 6.89
N ILE A 96 -5.35 2.67 7.28
CA ILE A 96 -4.79 2.41 8.61
C ILE A 96 -3.48 3.17 8.82
N TYR A 97 -2.61 3.25 7.81
CA TYR A 97 -1.38 4.03 7.91
C TYR A 97 -1.64 5.53 8.09
N GLU A 98 -2.72 6.06 7.54
CA GLU A 98 -3.09 7.46 7.70
C GLU A 98 -3.73 7.70 9.08
N ILE A 99 -4.75 6.94 9.44
CA ILE A 99 -5.50 7.14 10.70
C ILE A 99 -4.72 6.77 11.96
N ARG A 100 -3.64 5.99 11.85
CA ARG A 100 -2.76 5.72 13.01
C ARG A 100 -2.17 6.98 13.63
N TRP A 101 -2.18 8.11 12.90
CA TRP A 101 -1.71 9.40 13.40
C TRP A 101 -2.78 10.20 14.14
N LEU A 102 -4.05 9.77 14.13
CA LEU A 102 -5.06 10.32 15.01
C LEU A 102 -4.64 10.10 16.47
N LYS A 103 -4.90 11.07 17.33
CA LYS A 103 -4.48 11.00 18.74
C LYS A 103 -5.25 9.94 19.51
N ASP A 104 -6.51 9.70 19.14
CA ASP A 104 -7.29 8.59 19.69
C ASP A 104 -6.96 7.31 18.91
N PRO A 105 -6.31 6.33 19.54
CA PRO A 105 -5.95 5.06 18.89
C PRO A 105 -7.16 4.18 18.55
N GLU A 106 -8.34 4.47 19.10
CA GLU A 106 -9.53 3.65 18.92
C GLU A 106 -9.92 3.57 17.44
N PHE A 107 -9.82 4.67 16.70
CA PHE A 107 -10.11 4.68 15.26
C PHE A 107 -9.32 3.59 14.49
N ALA A 108 -8.04 3.48 14.75
CA ALA A 108 -7.18 2.52 14.05
C ALA A 108 -7.34 1.10 14.60
N ARG A 109 -7.55 0.95 15.91
CA ARG A 109 -7.75 -0.37 16.56
C ARG A 109 -9.09 -0.99 16.16
N ASP A 110 -10.15 -0.21 16.18
CA ASP A 110 -11.48 -0.65 15.73
C ASP A 110 -11.44 -1.07 14.26
N PHE A 111 -10.76 -0.29 13.40
CA PHE A 111 -10.68 -0.64 11.99
C PHE A 111 -9.85 -1.90 11.73
N LEU A 112 -8.86 -2.21 12.57
CA LEU A 112 -8.18 -3.50 12.55
C LEU A 112 -9.12 -4.64 12.99
N HIS A 113 -9.86 -4.46 14.10
CA HIS A 113 -10.85 -5.44 14.55
C HIS A 113 -11.97 -5.64 13.54
N TYR A 114 -12.44 -4.58 12.90
CA TYR A 114 -13.46 -4.61 11.86
C TYR A 114 -13.17 -5.68 10.81
N TRP A 115 -11.94 -5.71 10.29
CA TRP A 115 -11.58 -6.64 9.23
C TRP A 115 -11.71 -8.11 9.61
N PHE A 116 -11.53 -8.44 10.86
CA PHE A 116 -11.49 -9.84 11.33
C PHE A 116 -12.72 -10.26 12.11
N ARG A 117 -13.39 -9.31 12.76
CA ARG A 117 -14.45 -9.61 13.74
C ARG A 117 -15.83 -9.08 13.36
N THR A 118 -15.94 -8.23 12.33
CA THR A 118 -17.24 -7.74 11.86
C THR A 118 -17.82 -8.69 10.82
N PRO A 119 -19.06 -9.22 11.04
CA PRO A 119 -19.75 -10.02 10.05
C PRO A 119 -19.92 -9.25 8.73
N GLY A 120 -19.54 -9.85 7.62
CA GLY A 120 -19.60 -9.24 6.29
C GLY A 120 -18.42 -8.34 5.92
N ALA A 121 -17.43 -8.14 6.81
CA ALA A 121 -16.13 -7.64 6.41
C ALA A 121 -15.44 -8.65 5.46
N GLN A 122 -14.78 -8.17 4.43
CA GLN A 122 -14.22 -8.99 3.35
C GLN A 122 -12.71 -8.77 3.22
N PRO A 123 -11.88 -9.15 4.22
CA PRO A 123 -10.47 -8.78 4.29
C PRO A 123 -9.60 -9.39 3.19
N ARG A 124 -10.12 -10.28 2.37
CA ARG A 124 -9.40 -10.96 1.30
C ARG A 124 -10.04 -10.81 -0.09
N ASN A 125 -10.92 -9.84 -0.26
CA ASN A 125 -11.41 -9.50 -1.60
C ASN A 125 -10.32 -8.83 -2.44
N TYR A 126 -9.40 -8.13 -1.76
CA TYR A 126 -8.23 -7.51 -2.38
C TYR A 126 -6.99 -7.78 -1.54
N SER A 127 -5.82 -7.71 -2.16
CA SER A 127 -4.53 -7.77 -1.48
C SER A 127 -4.37 -6.61 -0.50
N SER A 128 -3.85 -6.89 0.69
CA SER A 128 -3.59 -5.90 1.73
C SER A 128 -2.48 -6.38 2.67
N TRP A 129 -1.99 -5.51 3.58
CA TRP A 129 -0.88 -5.76 4.51
C TRP A 129 -1.32 -5.49 5.95
N LEU A 130 -2.38 -6.18 6.41
CA LEU A 130 -3.05 -5.87 7.67
C LEU A 130 -2.23 -6.20 8.92
N ALA A 131 -1.35 -7.20 8.88
CA ALA A 131 -0.48 -7.50 10.01
C ALA A 131 0.63 -6.44 10.17
N ASP A 132 1.20 -5.97 9.07
CA ASP A 132 2.14 -4.84 9.09
C ASP A 132 1.46 -3.56 9.57
N CYS A 133 0.19 -3.34 9.19
CA CYS A 133 -0.62 -2.22 9.70
C CYS A 133 -0.80 -2.28 11.22
N ALA A 134 -1.03 -3.45 11.80
CA ALA A 134 -1.18 -3.59 13.25
C ALA A 134 0.11 -3.17 13.99
N VAL A 135 1.27 -3.57 13.49
CA VAL A 135 2.57 -3.14 14.01
C VAL A 135 2.78 -1.64 13.80
N ALA A 136 2.37 -1.10 12.66
CA ALA A 136 2.48 0.33 12.38
C ALA A 136 1.60 1.19 13.31
N VAL A 137 0.45 0.70 13.73
CA VAL A 137 -0.39 1.34 14.77
C VAL A 137 0.31 1.27 16.13
N ASP A 138 0.88 0.13 16.49
CA ASP A 138 1.61 -0.04 17.75
C ASP A 138 2.85 0.87 17.87
N HIS A 139 3.52 1.19 16.77
CA HIS A 139 4.64 2.13 16.77
C HIS A 139 4.23 3.56 17.18
N ILE A 140 2.98 3.95 16.96
CA ILE A 140 2.47 5.28 17.35
C ILE A 140 1.74 5.22 18.69
N HIS A 141 0.99 4.15 18.91
CA HIS A 141 0.17 3.91 20.10
C HIS A 141 0.48 2.55 20.73
N PRO A 142 1.63 2.40 21.40
CA PRO A 142 2.07 1.11 21.93
C PRO A 142 1.02 0.43 22.79
N ASN A 143 0.63 -0.80 22.44
CA ASN A 143 -0.29 -1.63 23.21
C ASN A 143 -0.05 -3.11 22.96
N LYS A 144 0.87 -3.68 23.72
CA LYS A 144 1.22 -5.09 23.64
C LYS A 144 0.00 -6.02 23.78
N THR A 145 -0.94 -5.70 24.67
CA THR A 145 -2.14 -6.52 24.90
C THR A 145 -3.02 -6.55 23.66
N PHE A 146 -3.21 -5.42 22.99
CA PHE A 146 -3.96 -5.34 21.74
C PHE A 146 -3.33 -6.20 20.64
N LEU A 147 -2.02 -6.11 20.44
CA LEU A 147 -1.32 -6.91 19.43
C LEU A 147 -1.42 -8.41 19.69
N ILE A 148 -1.30 -8.83 20.95
CA ILE A 148 -1.41 -10.24 21.32
C ILE A 148 -2.85 -10.74 21.13
N ASP A 149 -3.85 -9.94 21.48
CA ASP A 149 -5.27 -10.27 21.24
C ASP A 149 -5.59 -10.43 19.75
N LEU A 150 -4.94 -9.63 18.90
CA LEU A 150 -5.16 -9.66 17.45
C LEU A 150 -4.36 -10.77 16.73
N LEU A 151 -3.32 -11.32 17.34
CA LEU A 151 -2.42 -12.31 16.73
C LEU A 151 -3.13 -13.52 16.11
N PRO A 152 -4.13 -14.17 16.76
CA PRO A 152 -4.85 -15.30 16.16
C PRO A 152 -5.61 -14.93 14.87
N ASP A 153 -6.16 -13.73 14.80
CA ASP A 153 -6.90 -13.23 13.64
C ASP A 153 -5.95 -12.98 12.46
N LEU A 154 -4.82 -12.31 12.74
CA LEU A 154 -3.77 -12.03 11.75
C LEU A 154 -3.15 -13.32 11.21
N GLU A 155 -2.88 -14.28 12.09
CA GLU A 155 -2.36 -15.60 11.70
C GLU A 155 -3.34 -16.35 10.81
N LYS A 156 -4.61 -16.42 11.20
CA LYS A 156 -5.69 -17.03 10.39
C LYS A 156 -5.82 -16.36 9.03
N HIS A 157 -5.70 -15.04 8.97
CA HIS A 157 -5.73 -14.28 7.72
C HIS A 157 -4.55 -14.64 6.80
N HIS A 158 -3.33 -14.65 7.33
CA HIS A 158 -2.13 -15.00 6.58
C HIS A 158 -2.18 -16.46 6.06
N GLU A 159 -2.61 -17.42 6.90
CA GLU A 159 -2.73 -18.81 6.50
C GLU A 159 -3.83 -19.01 5.44
N ALA A 160 -4.93 -18.24 5.49
CA ALA A 160 -5.97 -18.29 4.47
C ALA A 160 -5.49 -17.79 3.10
N TRP A 161 -4.66 -16.74 3.07
CA TRP A 161 -3.95 -16.32 1.86
C TRP A 161 -3.02 -17.43 1.35
N ARG A 162 -2.23 -18.03 2.26
CA ARG A 162 -1.31 -19.11 1.91
C ARG A 162 -2.05 -20.32 1.33
N ALA A 163 -3.13 -20.76 1.92
CA ALA A 163 -3.89 -21.90 1.47
C ALA A 163 -4.44 -21.74 0.04
N ARG A 164 -4.70 -20.50 -0.40
CA ARG A 164 -5.34 -20.23 -1.69
C ARG A 164 -4.38 -19.77 -2.79
N HIS A 165 -3.34 -19.02 -2.44
CA HIS A 165 -2.51 -18.29 -3.40
C HIS A 165 -1.04 -18.72 -3.42
N TRP A 166 -0.60 -19.54 -2.48
CA TRP A 166 0.77 -20.03 -2.44
C TRP A 166 1.02 -21.13 -3.47
N VAL A 167 2.17 -21.08 -4.14
CA VAL A 167 2.64 -22.11 -5.07
C VAL A 167 4.00 -22.64 -4.56
N ASP A 168 4.02 -23.88 -4.09
CA ASP A 168 5.20 -24.48 -3.43
C ASP A 168 6.42 -24.53 -4.35
N GLU A 169 6.24 -24.89 -5.63
CA GLU A 169 7.32 -24.99 -6.62
C GLU A 169 7.97 -23.63 -6.92
N MET A 170 7.21 -22.56 -6.76
CA MET A 170 7.67 -21.21 -7.00
C MET A 170 8.15 -20.51 -5.74
N GLY A 171 7.67 -20.93 -4.57
CA GLY A 171 7.94 -20.28 -3.29
C GLY A 171 7.34 -18.86 -3.19
N MET A 172 6.25 -18.59 -3.91
CA MET A 172 5.62 -17.27 -4.01
C MET A 172 4.10 -17.36 -4.02
N PHE A 173 3.47 -16.22 -3.75
CA PHE A 173 2.02 -16.03 -3.86
C PHE A 173 1.66 -15.46 -5.22
N TRP A 174 0.66 -16.05 -5.87
CA TRP A 174 0.07 -15.46 -7.08
C TRP A 174 -1.13 -14.56 -6.75
N GLN A 175 -1.42 -13.58 -7.60
CA GLN A 175 -2.62 -12.75 -7.54
C GLN A 175 -3.03 -12.32 -8.94
N SER A 176 -4.32 -12.01 -9.14
CA SER A 176 -4.81 -11.35 -10.36
C SER A 176 -4.56 -9.84 -10.30
N GLY A 177 -4.51 -9.18 -11.45
CA GLY A 177 -4.40 -7.72 -11.49
C GLY A 177 -5.59 -7.04 -10.79
N HIS A 178 -6.82 -7.52 -11.04
CA HIS A 178 -8.04 -7.01 -10.41
C HIS A 178 -8.02 -7.15 -8.88
N ASP A 179 -7.75 -8.36 -8.37
CA ASP A 179 -7.81 -8.60 -6.92
C ASP A 179 -6.58 -8.02 -6.18
N ASP A 180 -5.58 -7.53 -6.93
CA ASP A 180 -4.48 -6.70 -6.42
C ASP A 180 -4.81 -5.19 -6.48
N GLY A 181 -6.03 -4.84 -6.90
CA GLY A 181 -6.52 -3.47 -7.03
C GLY A 181 -5.93 -2.72 -8.21
N MET A 182 -5.54 -3.42 -9.28
CA MET A 182 -4.84 -2.86 -10.43
C MET A 182 -5.46 -3.36 -11.74
N GLU A 183 -6.73 -3.03 -11.95
CA GLU A 183 -7.49 -3.41 -13.13
C GLU A 183 -6.87 -2.82 -14.40
N PHE A 184 -6.96 -3.55 -15.49
CA PHE A 184 -6.46 -3.13 -16.81
C PHE A 184 -4.98 -2.73 -16.85
N ASN A 185 -4.17 -3.21 -15.92
CA ASN A 185 -2.71 -3.03 -15.99
C ASN A 185 -2.14 -3.74 -17.23
N ILE A 186 -0.87 -3.48 -17.55
CA ILE A 186 -0.30 -4.01 -18.80
C ILE A 186 -0.25 -5.54 -18.86
N ASN A 187 -0.07 -6.24 -17.74
CA ASN A 187 -0.14 -7.70 -17.74
C ASN A 187 -1.57 -8.20 -17.94
N SER A 188 -2.55 -7.59 -17.24
CA SER A 188 -3.97 -7.93 -17.42
C SER A 188 -4.41 -7.79 -18.88
N ARG A 189 -3.93 -6.76 -19.58
CA ARG A 189 -4.26 -6.50 -20.97
C ARG A 189 -3.60 -7.47 -21.96
N GLN A 190 -2.69 -8.31 -21.51
CA GLN A 190 -2.13 -9.43 -22.27
C GLN A 190 -2.91 -10.75 -22.06
N THR A 191 -4.15 -10.68 -21.56
CA THR A 191 -5.06 -11.81 -21.39
C THR A 191 -6.38 -11.58 -22.12
N LYS A 192 -7.23 -12.61 -22.22
CA LYS A 192 -8.58 -12.47 -22.77
C LYS A 192 -9.50 -11.66 -21.87
N ASP A 193 -9.38 -11.83 -20.56
CA ASP A 193 -10.12 -11.05 -19.55
C ASP A 193 -9.26 -9.90 -19.05
N ILE A 194 -9.24 -8.80 -19.78
CA ILE A 194 -8.41 -7.63 -19.48
C ILE A 194 -8.80 -6.93 -18.17
N LEU A 195 -9.99 -7.17 -17.63
CA LEU A 195 -10.43 -6.62 -16.34
C LEU A 195 -9.84 -7.42 -15.18
N ARG A 196 -10.12 -8.73 -15.11
CA ARG A 196 -9.58 -9.59 -14.06
C ARG A 196 -8.08 -9.82 -14.20
N GLY A 197 -7.63 -9.94 -15.41
CA GLY A 197 -6.22 -10.03 -15.76
C GLY A 197 -5.61 -11.40 -15.52
N ASP A 198 -4.30 -11.41 -15.68
CA ASP A 198 -3.45 -12.59 -15.51
C ASP A 198 -3.40 -13.07 -14.05
N ARG A 199 -3.08 -14.33 -13.87
CA ARG A 199 -2.55 -14.83 -12.60
C ARG A 199 -1.04 -14.68 -12.62
N ALA A 200 -0.52 -13.80 -11.75
CA ALA A 200 0.91 -13.52 -11.73
C ALA A 200 1.47 -13.55 -10.30
N PHE A 201 2.75 -13.90 -10.19
CA PHE A 201 3.54 -13.62 -9.00
C PHE A 201 3.91 -12.13 -9.06
N ARG A 202 3.23 -11.31 -8.27
CA ARG A 202 3.31 -9.86 -8.34
C ARG A 202 4.24 -9.30 -7.25
N PRO A 203 5.07 -8.29 -7.57
CA PRO A 203 5.92 -7.62 -6.57
C PRO A 203 5.12 -7.08 -5.38
N THR A 204 3.91 -6.55 -5.62
CA THR A 204 2.96 -6.03 -4.63
C THR A 204 2.58 -7.09 -3.61
N PHE A 205 1.82 -8.08 -4.03
CA PHE A 205 1.24 -9.07 -3.11
C PHE A 205 2.31 -9.87 -2.36
N ASN A 206 3.41 -10.21 -3.04
CA ASN A 206 4.52 -10.89 -2.35
C ASN A 206 5.22 -9.99 -1.33
N SER A 207 5.29 -8.67 -1.55
CA SER A 207 5.79 -7.72 -0.55
C SER A 207 4.85 -7.57 0.63
N TYR A 208 3.53 -7.56 0.41
CA TYR A 208 2.53 -7.53 1.48
C TYR A 208 2.62 -8.78 2.36
N MET A 209 2.67 -9.96 1.75
CA MET A 209 2.79 -11.23 2.47
C MET A 209 4.12 -11.36 3.22
N TRP A 210 5.19 -10.77 2.68
CA TRP A 210 6.48 -10.68 3.36
C TRP A 210 6.40 -9.75 4.58
N ALA A 211 5.81 -8.58 4.43
CA ALA A 211 5.64 -7.61 5.52
C ALA A 211 4.75 -8.18 6.64
N ASP A 212 3.66 -8.84 6.27
CA ASP A 212 2.78 -9.53 7.21
C ASP A 212 3.52 -10.67 7.95
N ALA A 213 4.36 -11.44 7.27
CA ALA A 213 5.18 -12.48 7.94
C ALA A 213 6.18 -11.85 8.93
N LYS A 214 6.78 -10.69 8.59
CA LYS A 214 7.65 -9.94 9.50
C LYS A 214 6.90 -9.41 10.72
N ALA A 215 5.71 -8.89 10.53
CA ALA A 215 4.83 -8.43 11.60
C ALA A 215 4.42 -9.60 12.52
N LEU A 216 4.02 -10.73 11.96
CA LEU A 216 3.68 -11.94 12.70
C LEU A 216 4.87 -12.50 13.49
N GLU A 217 6.09 -12.45 12.93
CA GLU A 217 7.32 -12.75 13.68
C GLU A 217 7.46 -11.87 14.92
N GLN A 218 7.31 -10.55 14.74
CA GLN A 218 7.44 -9.57 15.83
C GLN A 218 6.38 -9.77 16.91
N ILE A 219 5.11 -9.89 16.53
CA ILE A 219 4.00 -10.04 17.47
C ILE A 219 4.11 -11.38 18.21
N SER A 220 4.54 -12.46 17.54
CA SER A 220 4.77 -13.76 18.18
C SER A 220 5.88 -13.70 19.24
N LYS A 221 6.95 -12.94 19.00
CA LYS A 221 7.99 -12.67 20.02
C LYS A 221 7.41 -11.95 21.23
N LEU A 222 6.59 -10.92 21.00
CA LEU A 222 5.89 -10.19 22.06
C LEU A 222 4.95 -11.09 22.88
N ALA A 223 4.30 -12.06 22.21
CA ALA A 223 3.42 -13.04 22.85
C ALA A 223 4.17 -14.14 23.61
N GLY A 224 5.49 -14.21 23.49
CA GLY A 224 6.29 -15.25 24.13
C GLY A 224 6.22 -16.62 23.42
N ASP A 225 5.90 -16.65 22.12
CA ASP A 225 5.86 -17.86 21.29
C ASP A 225 7.07 -17.89 20.32
N PRO A 226 8.24 -18.36 20.76
CA PRO A 226 9.45 -18.37 19.94
C PRO A 226 9.35 -19.35 18.75
N ALA A 227 8.57 -20.43 18.87
CA ALA A 227 8.39 -21.40 17.79
C ALA A 227 7.62 -20.79 16.62
N LYS A 228 6.54 -20.04 16.92
CA LYS A 228 5.77 -19.30 15.94
C LYS A 228 6.60 -18.17 15.32
N ALA A 229 7.32 -17.41 16.12
CA ALA A 229 8.22 -16.35 15.65
C ALA A 229 9.26 -16.90 14.66
N GLU A 230 9.88 -18.03 14.97
CA GLU A 230 10.87 -18.67 14.09
C GLU A 230 10.25 -19.18 12.79
N ARG A 231 9.02 -19.71 12.83
CA ARG A 231 8.27 -20.12 11.64
C ARG A 231 8.07 -18.95 10.67
N TYR A 232 7.60 -17.80 11.17
CA TYR A 232 7.37 -16.62 10.35
C TYR A 232 8.67 -15.96 9.89
N ARG A 233 9.71 -15.96 10.71
CA ARG A 233 11.05 -15.52 10.31
C ARG A 233 11.58 -16.30 9.10
N LYS A 234 11.46 -17.64 9.12
CA LYS A 234 11.87 -18.51 8.02
C LYS A 234 11.05 -18.24 6.75
N ARG A 235 9.71 -18.08 6.88
CA ARG A 235 8.84 -17.75 5.75
C ARG A 235 9.22 -16.42 5.11
N ALA A 236 9.42 -15.38 5.92
CA ALA A 236 9.85 -14.08 5.43
C ALA A 236 11.21 -14.16 4.71
N ALA A 237 12.19 -14.83 5.30
CA ALA A 237 13.51 -14.98 4.70
C ALA A 237 13.45 -15.70 3.34
N ALA A 238 12.71 -16.81 3.24
CA ALA A 238 12.53 -17.55 2.00
C ALA A 238 11.82 -16.71 0.92
N LEU A 239 10.72 -16.02 1.29
CA LEU A 239 9.98 -15.20 0.36
C LEU A 239 10.80 -13.99 -0.15
N LYS A 240 11.57 -13.35 0.73
CA LYS A 240 12.49 -12.26 0.35
C LYS A 240 13.48 -12.74 -0.71
N SER A 241 14.12 -13.90 -0.47
CA SER A 241 15.11 -14.45 -1.40
C SER A 241 14.52 -14.68 -2.77
N VAL A 242 13.38 -15.36 -2.84
CA VAL A 242 12.77 -15.76 -4.12
C VAL A 242 12.19 -14.57 -4.89
N VAL A 243 11.65 -13.57 -4.19
CA VAL A 243 11.15 -12.32 -4.83
C VAL A 243 12.31 -11.58 -5.50
N GLN A 244 13.44 -11.44 -4.80
CA GLN A 244 14.61 -10.76 -5.36
C GLN A 244 15.27 -11.52 -6.51
N GLU A 245 15.22 -12.85 -6.48
CA GLU A 245 15.79 -13.70 -7.52
C GLU A 245 14.91 -13.75 -8.77
N LYS A 246 13.59 -13.96 -8.59
CA LYS A 246 12.70 -14.28 -9.71
C LYS A 246 11.94 -13.08 -10.29
N LEU A 247 11.65 -12.06 -9.49
CA LEU A 247 10.88 -10.89 -9.97
C LEU A 247 11.76 -9.70 -10.38
N TRP A 248 13.05 -9.70 -10.04
CA TRP A 248 13.99 -8.68 -10.47
C TRP A 248 14.58 -9.03 -11.84
N ASP A 249 14.46 -8.10 -12.78
CA ASP A 249 15.15 -8.20 -14.09
C ASP A 249 16.43 -7.36 -14.06
N PRO A 250 17.64 -7.97 -14.03
CA PRO A 250 18.90 -7.23 -13.94
C PRO A 250 19.22 -6.41 -15.20
N LYS A 251 18.69 -6.79 -16.36
CA LYS A 251 18.84 -6.05 -17.60
C LYS A 251 18.02 -4.77 -17.61
N ARG A 252 16.75 -4.89 -17.23
CA ARG A 252 15.81 -3.77 -17.19
C ARG A 252 15.86 -3.01 -15.87
N GLN A 253 16.61 -3.52 -14.86
CA GLN A 253 16.81 -2.92 -13.54
C GLN A 253 15.52 -2.54 -12.83
N PHE A 254 14.57 -3.50 -12.78
CA PHE A 254 13.25 -3.26 -12.18
C PHE A 254 12.59 -4.56 -11.72
N PHE A 255 11.62 -4.46 -10.79
CA PHE A 255 10.77 -5.59 -10.42
C PHE A 255 9.57 -5.67 -11.34
N PHE A 256 9.32 -6.87 -11.87
CA PHE A 256 8.21 -7.15 -12.77
C PHE A 256 7.33 -8.28 -12.24
N PRO A 257 6.02 -8.28 -12.54
CA PRO A 257 5.21 -9.48 -12.40
C PRO A 257 5.74 -10.61 -13.28
N MET A 258 5.59 -11.84 -12.76
CA MET A 258 5.89 -13.07 -13.49
C MET A 258 4.60 -13.85 -13.69
N SER A 259 4.24 -14.21 -14.89
CA SER A 259 3.05 -15.01 -15.17
C SER A 259 3.11 -16.37 -14.45
N SER A 260 2.07 -16.74 -13.70
CA SER A 260 2.05 -18.02 -12.97
C SER A 260 1.61 -19.20 -13.84
N ARG A 261 1.00 -18.92 -14.98
CA ARG A 261 0.55 -19.91 -15.97
C ARG A 261 0.61 -19.28 -17.37
N GLU A 262 0.42 -20.11 -18.38
CA GLU A 262 0.25 -19.60 -19.74
C GLU A 262 -1.06 -18.81 -19.85
N GLU A 263 -0.96 -17.65 -20.51
CA GLU A 263 -2.10 -16.77 -20.82
C GLU A 263 -2.10 -16.48 -22.33
N ILE A 264 -3.27 -16.22 -22.88
CA ILE A 264 -3.46 -15.89 -24.30
C ILE A 264 -4.28 -14.62 -24.38
N ASP A 265 -3.81 -13.63 -25.12
CA ASP A 265 -4.56 -12.40 -25.35
C ASP A 265 -5.69 -12.57 -26.39
N LYS A 266 -6.44 -11.49 -26.66
CA LYS A 266 -7.54 -11.48 -27.62
C LYS A 266 -7.07 -11.64 -29.08
N GLU A 267 -5.80 -11.38 -29.34
CA GLU A 267 -5.18 -11.47 -30.67
C GLU A 267 -4.47 -12.82 -30.90
N GLY A 268 -4.43 -13.70 -29.88
CA GLY A 268 -3.80 -15.02 -29.94
C GLY A 268 -2.31 -15.03 -29.56
N ASN A 269 -1.76 -13.93 -29.06
CA ASN A 269 -0.38 -13.92 -28.57
C ASN A 269 -0.30 -14.66 -27.22
N VAL A 270 0.75 -15.46 -27.05
CA VAL A 270 0.92 -16.33 -25.89
C VAL A 270 1.95 -15.75 -24.93
N VAL A 271 1.50 -15.42 -23.71
CA VAL A 271 2.38 -15.14 -22.56
C VAL A 271 2.68 -16.49 -21.88
N LYS A 272 3.94 -16.90 -21.90
CA LYS A 272 4.36 -18.19 -21.34
C LYS A 272 4.38 -18.15 -19.82
N ALA A 273 4.06 -19.28 -19.20
CA ALA A 273 4.23 -19.44 -17.74
C ALA A 273 5.67 -19.13 -17.33
N HIS A 274 5.82 -18.57 -16.13
CA HIS A 274 7.10 -18.27 -15.46
C HIS A 274 8.00 -17.30 -16.26
N THR A 275 7.39 -16.41 -17.06
CA THR A 275 8.10 -15.31 -17.72
C THR A 275 7.71 -13.98 -17.11
N LEU A 276 8.66 -13.07 -16.95
CA LEU A 276 8.43 -11.69 -16.55
C LEU A 276 7.72 -10.93 -17.68
N THR A 277 7.06 -9.83 -17.33
CA THR A 277 6.43 -8.92 -18.31
C THR A 277 7.34 -8.71 -19.52
N TYR A 278 6.82 -8.95 -20.73
CA TYR A 278 7.52 -8.82 -22.02
C TYR A 278 8.72 -9.76 -22.26
N GLN A 279 8.92 -10.79 -21.43
CA GLN A 279 9.81 -11.89 -21.81
C GLN A 279 9.13 -12.86 -22.81
N SER A 280 7.80 -12.78 -22.92
CA SER A 280 6.98 -13.50 -23.90
C SER A 280 5.75 -12.65 -24.26
N GLY A 281 4.85 -13.14 -25.11
CA GLY A 281 3.69 -12.39 -25.57
C GLY A 281 3.98 -11.44 -26.74
N LYS A 282 3.02 -10.56 -27.02
CA LYS A 282 3.06 -9.64 -28.17
C LYS A 282 4.30 -8.75 -28.20
N PHE A 283 4.77 -8.32 -27.05
CA PHE A 283 5.90 -7.41 -26.89
C PHE A 283 7.17 -8.10 -26.40
N ALA A 284 7.32 -9.39 -26.71
CA ALA A 284 8.49 -10.17 -26.29
C ALA A 284 9.80 -9.51 -26.73
N GLY A 285 10.74 -9.35 -25.77
CA GLY A 285 12.04 -8.70 -26.01
C GLY A 285 12.03 -7.18 -25.87
N SER A 286 10.88 -6.54 -25.59
CA SER A 286 10.80 -5.10 -25.31
C SER A 286 11.63 -4.73 -24.07
N PRO A 287 12.37 -3.61 -24.09
CA PRO A 287 13.09 -3.09 -22.92
C PRO A 287 12.15 -2.43 -21.90
N HIS A 288 10.88 -2.28 -22.24
CA HIS A 288 9.83 -1.64 -21.44
C HIS A 288 9.10 -2.63 -20.53
N GLY A 289 7.90 -2.25 -20.08
CA GLY A 289 7.02 -3.06 -19.25
C GLY A 289 7.07 -2.71 -17.77
N ARG A 290 7.68 -1.57 -17.40
CA ARG A 290 7.72 -1.11 -16.00
C ARG A 290 6.37 -0.52 -15.61
N GLU A 291 5.86 -1.00 -14.50
CA GLU A 291 4.67 -0.45 -13.85
C GLU A 291 5.06 0.07 -12.46
N LEU A 292 4.43 1.15 -12.03
CA LEU A 292 4.79 1.86 -10.78
C LEU A 292 4.80 0.94 -9.55
N HIS A 293 3.96 -0.08 -9.54
CA HIS A 293 3.92 -1.08 -8.49
C HIS A 293 5.22 -1.91 -8.32
N GLY A 294 6.14 -1.87 -9.28
CA GLY A 294 7.48 -2.47 -9.13
C GLY A 294 8.36 -1.78 -8.09
N TYR A 295 7.97 -0.58 -7.59
CA TYR A 295 8.61 0.06 -6.44
C TYR A 295 8.09 -0.45 -5.08
N VAL A 296 6.97 -1.17 -5.04
CA VAL A 296 6.34 -1.61 -3.78
C VAL A 296 7.25 -2.45 -2.88
N PRO A 297 8.18 -3.28 -3.37
CA PRO A 297 9.12 -3.97 -2.47
C PRO A 297 9.88 -3.03 -1.53
N TRP A 298 10.26 -1.82 -1.98
CA TRP A 298 10.91 -0.82 -1.12
C TRP A 298 9.95 -0.17 -0.11
N ALA A 299 8.65 -0.16 -0.36
CA ALA A 299 7.67 0.35 0.62
C ALA A 299 7.70 -0.45 1.94
N PHE A 300 8.26 -1.64 1.91
CA PHE A 300 8.42 -2.51 3.08
C PHE A 300 9.90 -2.81 3.41
N ASN A 301 10.87 -2.18 2.75
CA ASN A 301 12.29 -2.49 2.89
C ASN A 301 12.64 -3.96 2.58
N LEU A 302 11.94 -4.58 1.63
CA LEU A 302 12.17 -5.97 1.26
C LEU A 302 13.51 -6.15 0.54
N PRO A 303 13.90 -5.36 -0.49
CA PRO A 303 15.12 -5.60 -1.24
C PRO A 303 16.38 -5.41 -0.40
N ASP A 304 17.40 -6.20 -0.70
CA ASP A 304 18.77 -5.87 -0.28
C ASP A 304 19.34 -4.78 -1.18
N SER A 305 20.38 -4.07 -0.71
CA SER A 305 21.09 -3.07 -1.51
C SER A 305 21.65 -3.65 -2.81
N GLY A 306 21.80 -2.79 -3.82
CA GLY A 306 22.28 -3.15 -5.15
C GLY A 306 21.20 -3.18 -6.24
N LYS A 307 19.96 -2.75 -5.90
CA LYS A 307 18.84 -2.63 -6.85
C LYS A 307 18.33 -1.20 -6.99
N GLU A 308 19.01 -0.24 -6.38
CA GLU A 308 18.59 1.18 -6.31
C GLU A 308 18.57 1.86 -7.68
N ALA A 309 19.25 1.29 -8.68
CA ALA A 309 19.21 1.79 -10.06
C ALA A 309 17.79 1.84 -10.66
N ALA A 310 16.81 1.11 -10.07
CA ALA A 310 15.40 1.23 -10.41
C ALA A 310 14.87 2.66 -10.22
N TRP A 311 15.41 3.41 -9.27
CA TRP A 311 14.91 4.72 -8.91
C TRP A 311 15.24 5.83 -9.91
N LYS A 312 16.16 5.59 -10.85
CA LYS A 312 16.45 6.52 -11.95
C LYS A 312 15.23 6.77 -12.86
N PHE A 313 14.31 5.81 -12.95
CA PHE A 313 13.14 5.92 -13.82
C PHE A 313 12.02 6.78 -13.21
N LEU A 314 11.99 6.98 -11.89
CA LEU A 314 10.87 7.67 -11.23
C LEU A 314 10.75 9.13 -11.66
N MET A 315 11.87 9.84 -11.66
CA MET A 315 11.91 11.29 -11.96
C MET A 315 12.22 11.58 -13.42
N ASP A 316 12.27 10.57 -14.27
CA ASP A 316 12.50 10.73 -15.70
C ASP A 316 11.16 10.88 -16.45
N PRO A 317 10.97 11.99 -17.22
CA PRO A 317 9.74 12.24 -17.98
C PRO A 317 9.49 11.25 -19.12
N GLU A 318 10.49 10.52 -19.57
CA GLU A 318 10.34 9.43 -20.54
C GLU A 318 9.69 8.19 -19.88
N TYR A 319 9.79 8.09 -18.53
CA TYR A 319 9.31 6.94 -17.77
C TYR A 319 8.09 7.29 -16.91
N PHE A 320 8.28 7.65 -15.65
CA PHE A 320 7.15 7.78 -14.73
C PHE A 320 6.76 9.22 -14.40
N LYS A 321 7.69 10.18 -14.55
CA LYS A 321 7.41 11.56 -14.13
C LYS A 321 6.33 12.18 -14.99
N ALA A 322 5.27 12.67 -14.33
CA ALA A 322 4.19 13.42 -14.95
C ALA A 322 3.82 14.64 -14.08
N PRO A 323 3.08 15.63 -14.61
CA PRO A 323 2.84 16.91 -13.92
C PRO A 323 2.13 16.79 -12.56
N PHE A 324 1.27 15.78 -12.37
CA PHE A 324 0.41 15.65 -11.20
C PHE A 324 0.64 14.32 -10.45
N GLY A 325 1.85 13.82 -10.47
CA GLY A 325 2.24 12.56 -9.87
C GLY A 325 2.71 11.53 -10.90
N PRO A 326 3.37 10.45 -10.47
CA PRO A 326 3.90 9.45 -11.39
C PRO A 326 2.77 8.70 -12.11
N SER A 327 3.00 8.37 -13.39
CA SER A 327 2.10 7.49 -14.14
C SER A 327 2.20 6.05 -13.62
N THR A 328 1.12 5.28 -13.74
CA THR A 328 1.10 3.86 -13.30
C THR A 328 1.92 2.94 -14.19
N THR A 329 2.13 3.32 -15.46
CA THR A 329 2.98 2.64 -16.44
C THR A 329 4.01 3.62 -16.96
N GLU A 330 5.22 3.20 -17.29
CA GLU A 330 6.22 4.05 -17.93
C GLU A 330 5.68 4.62 -19.25
N ARG A 331 5.92 5.91 -19.50
CA ARG A 331 5.24 6.67 -20.56
C ARG A 331 5.65 6.28 -21.98
N ASN A 332 6.82 5.69 -22.14
CA ASN A 332 7.32 5.17 -23.40
C ASN A 332 6.98 3.68 -23.62
N ASP A 333 6.14 3.09 -22.76
CA ASP A 333 5.68 1.72 -22.94
C ASP A 333 4.72 1.60 -24.13
N PRO A 334 4.84 0.56 -24.99
CA PRO A 334 3.93 0.36 -26.13
C PRO A 334 2.46 0.15 -25.72
N MET A 335 2.20 -0.20 -24.46
CA MET A 335 0.84 -0.32 -23.91
C MET A 335 0.44 0.87 -23.03
N PHE A 336 1.23 1.95 -22.98
CA PHE A 336 0.82 3.16 -22.25
C PHE A 336 -0.49 3.70 -22.84
N LEU A 337 -1.45 3.95 -21.95
CA LEU A 337 -2.79 4.39 -22.35
C LEU A 337 -3.41 5.26 -21.27
N LEU A 338 -3.80 6.47 -21.64
CA LEU A 338 -4.68 7.33 -20.85
C LEU A 338 -6.13 7.05 -21.27
N GLN A 339 -6.84 6.30 -20.46
CA GLN A 339 -8.22 5.92 -20.72
C GLN A 339 -9.16 6.62 -19.73
N PRO A 340 -10.12 7.47 -20.20
CA PRO A 340 -11.13 8.02 -19.32
C PRO A 340 -12.06 6.92 -18.79
N GLY A 341 -12.50 7.07 -17.56
CA GLY A 341 -13.37 6.11 -16.87
C GLY A 341 -12.67 5.35 -15.74
N CYS A 342 -13.35 4.34 -15.20
CA CYS A 342 -12.91 3.62 -14.02
C CYS A 342 -11.64 2.80 -14.24
N CYS A 343 -10.77 2.83 -13.22
CA CYS A 343 -9.87 1.73 -12.83
C CYS A 343 -8.76 1.33 -13.82
N TRP A 344 -8.40 2.14 -14.81
CA TRP A 344 -7.32 1.82 -15.73
C TRP A 344 -5.94 2.12 -15.13
N TRP A 345 -5.14 1.07 -14.94
CA TRP A 345 -3.77 1.14 -14.43
C TRP A 345 -2.71 1.11 -15.55
N SER A 346 -2.99 1.74 -16.67
CA SER A 346 -2.15 1.68 -17.85
C SER A 346 -1.49 3.00 -18.22
N GLY A 347 -1.57 4.03 -17.36
CA GLY A 347 -0.99 5.33 -17.68
C GLY A 347 -1.38 6.45 -16.69
N GLN A 348 -2.62 6.47 -16.23
CA GLN A 348 -3.09 7.50 -15.30
C GLN A 348 -2.26 7.51 -14.01
N SER A 349 -2.14 8.67 -13.39
CA SER A 349 -1.67 8.77 -12.00
C SER A 349 -2.79 8.35 -11.04
N TRP A 350 -2.50 7.37 -10.17
CA TRP A 350 -3.42 6.90 -9.16
C TRP A 350 -2.89 7.25 -7.76
N PRO A 351 -3.70 7.91 -6.89
CA PRO A 351 -3.30 8.23 -5.52
C PRO A 351 -2.82 7.01 -4.73
N PHE A 352 -3.46 5.85 -4.92
CA PHE A 352 -3.06 4.58 -4.33
C PHE A 352 -1.60 4.23 -4.64
N ALA A 353 -1.24 4.18 -5.94
CA ALA A 353 0.11 3.84 -6.39
C ALA A 353 1.13 4.93 -5.99
N THR A 354 0.75 6.20 -6.09
CA THR A 354 1.58 7.33 -5.68
C THR A 354 1.92 7.24 -4.19
N THR A 355 0.94 6.96 -3.33
CA THR A 355 1.16 6.82 -1.88
C THR A 355 2.10 5.65 -1.55
N GLN A 356 1.95 4.50 -2.21
CA GLN A 356 2.90 3.38 -2.06
C GLN A 356 4.31 3.77 -2.51
N THR A 357 4.42 4.47 -3.64
CA THR A 357 5.70 4.94 -4.18
C THR A 357 6.36 5.96 -3.25
N LEU A 358 5.61 6.91 -2.67
CA LEU A 358 6.12 7.85 -1.69
C LEU A 358 6.63 7.13 -0.43
N LYS A 359 5.91 6.14 0.08
CA LYS A 359 6.40 5.31 1.20
C LYS A 359 7.70 4.58 0.83
N ALA A 360 7.76 4.00 -0.37
CA ALA A 360 8.95 3.33 -0.87
C ALA A 360 10.13 4.31 -1.03
N MET A 361 9.87 5.51 -1.57
CA MET A 361 10.85 6.58 -1.74
C MET A 361 11.41 7.06 -0.41
N ALA A 362 10.56 7.27 0.60
CA ALA A 362 10.99 7.63 1.94
C ALA A 362 11.93 6.55 2.54
N ASN A 363 11.57 5.28 2.40
CA ASN A 363 12.42 4.17 2.85
C ASN A 363 13.78 4.14 2.13
N VAL A 364 13.78 4.38 0.82
CA VAL A 364 15.02 4.40 0.03
C VAL A 364 15.92 5.55 0.43
N LEU A 365 15.36 6.74 0.60
CA LEU A 365 16.09 7.92 1.06
C LEU A 365 16.71 7.77 2.46
N HIS A 366 16.15 6.91 3.30
CA HIS A 366 16.63 6.67 4.66
C HIS A 366 17.52 5.44 4.81
N ASN A 367 17.25 4.37 4.06
CA ASN A 367 17.78 3.05 4.37
C ASN A 367 18.72 2.49 3.29
N TYR A 368 18.81 3.12 2.10
CA TYR A 368 19.58 2.59 0.99
C TYR A 368 20.59 3.63 0.45
N PRO A 369 21.83 3.22 0.14
CA PRO A 369 22.79 4.11 -0.51
C PRO A 369 22.38 4.29 -1.98
N GLN A 370 22.08 5.54 -2.39
CA GLN A 370 21.68 5.85 -3.77
C GLN A 370 21.82 7.34 -4.09
N GLU A 371 21.85 7.69 -5.38
CA GLU A 371 21.99 9.06 -5.92
C GLU A 371 20.88 9.42 -6.93
N HIS A 372 19.89 8.53 -7.13
CA HIS A 372 18.89 8.66 -8.20
C HIS A 372 17.71 9.57 -7.85
N ILE A 373 17.41 9.66 -6.55
CA ILE A 373 16.32 10.49 -6.02
C ILE A 373 16.81 11.28 -4.81
N SER A 374 16.21 12.42 -4.59
CA SER A 374 16.53 13.34 -3.48
C SER A 374 15.31 13.60 -2.58
N ARG A 375 15.55 14.25 -1.45
CA ARG A 375 14.47 14.74 -0.57
C ARG A 375 13.63 15.83 -1.23
N ILE A 376 14.21 16.60 -2.18
CA ILE A 376 13.47 17.61 -2.96
C ILE A 376 12.52 16.92 -3.93
N ASP A 377 12.94 15.81 -4.55
CA ASP A 377 12.05 15.03 -5.43
C ASP A 377 10.87 14.41 -4.67
N TYR A 378 11.07 14.13 -3.37
CA TYR A 378 10.02 13.60 -2.49
C TYR A 378 9.01 14.67 -2.09
N ALA A 379 9.46 15.89 -1.80
CA ALA A 379 8.61 17.01 -1.39
C ALA A 379 7.82 17.60 -2.57
#